data_fcfbaee3b0987c198d090ec63e1b4e9a
#
_entry.id   fcfbaee3b0987c198d090ec63e1b4e9a
#
_cell.length_a   1.000
_cell.length_b   1.000
_cell.length_c   1.000
_cell.angle_alpha   90.00
_cell.angle_beta   90.00
_cell.angle_gamma   90.00
#
_symmetry.space_group_name_H-M   'P 1'
#
loop_
_entity.id
_entity.type
_entity.pdbx_description
1 polymer ?
#
loop_
_entity_poly.entity_id
_entity_poly.type
_entity_poly.pdbx_seq_one_letter_code
_entity_poly.pdbx_strand_id
1 'polypeptide(L)'
;MGLLKKISTAAAAIVLLASCIREGRPGGEIAPGDRLPDFVVEMNDGSLVSTASLEGSVSLVMFFNTGCPDCREELPAVQRIYDEFGAVVRIVCISREEGSAGIEAYWRENGLTLPYSAQEDREVYELFAGSGVPRVYVSSPDLVVRKVYDDDPIAGYDELAADIRGLLPSGGLQIE
;
A
#
# COMPACT_ATOMS: atom_id res chain seq x y z
N MET A 1 -41.74 37.93 48.44
CA MET A 1 -42.36 36.98 47.52
C MET A 1 -41.49 36.98 46.28
N GLY A 2 -40.52 36.08 46.22
CA GLY A 2 -39.54 36.01 45.18
C GLY A 2 -39.69 34.70 44.35
N LEU A 3 -39.90 34.88 43.08
CA LEU A 3 -40.10 33.78 42.13
C LEU A 3 -38.73 33.34 41.58
N LEU A 4 -38.19 32.22 42.05
CA LEU A 4 -36.98 31.60 41.49
C LEU A 4 -37.31 30.95 40.14
N LYS A 5 -36.77 31.49 39.05
CA LYS A 5 -36.74 30.84 37.75
C LYS A 5 -35.66 29.75 37.75
N LYS A 6 -36.08 28.50 37.59
CA LYS A 6 -35.19 27.38 37.33
C LYS A 6 -34.71 27.46 35.88
N ILE A 7 -33.40 27.66 35.68
CA ILE A 7 -32.75 27.55 34.39
C ILE A 7 -32.29 26.10 34.27
N SER A 8 -32.92 25.34 33.34
CA SER A 8 -32.54 23.97 33.01
C SER A 8 -31.44 24.02 31.95
N THR A 9 -30.23 23.71 32.35
CA THR A 9 -29.08 23.58 31.43
C THR A 9 -29.10 22.17 30.82
N ALA A 10 -29.53 22.06 29.59
CA ALA A 10 -29.36 20.83 28.80
C ALA A 10 -27.92 20.78 28.32
N ALA A 11 -27.13 19.90 28.93
CA ALA A 11 -25.79 19.59 28.47
C ALA A 11 -25.90 18.66 27.26
N ALA A 12 -25.63 19.18 26.05
CA ALA A 12 -25.48 18.38 24.83
C ALA A 12 -24.11 17.71 24.88
N ALA A 13 -24.11 16.39 25.10
CA ALA A 13 -22.92 15.56 24.98
C ALA A 13 -22.58 15.39 23.51
N ILE A 14 -21.58 16.12 23.02
CA ILE A 14 -20.97 15.88 21.70
C ILE A 14 -20.07 14.64 21.84
N VAL A 15 -20.54 13.51 21.33
CA VAL A 15 -19.72 12.30 21.18
C VAL A 15 -18.82 12.52 19.97
N LEU A 16 -17.58 12.94 20.23
CA LEU A 16 -16.50 12.91 19.24
C LEU A 16 -16.14 11.45 18.98
N LEU A 17 -16.61 10.91 17.87
CA LEU A 17 -16.10 9.66 17.31
C LEU A 17 -14.68 9.96 16.79
N ALA A 18 -13.70 9.85 17.66
CA ALA A 18 -12.30 9.82 17.27
C ALA A 18 -12.08 8.51 16.51
N SER A 19 -12.11 8.57 15.19
CA SER A 19 -11.58 7.51 14.33
C SER A 19 -10.08 7.45 14.61
N CYS A 20 -9.65 6.47 15.41
CA CYS A 20 -8.24 6.22 15.67
C CYS A 20 -7.61 5.64 14.41
N ILE A 21 -7.16 6.51 13.51
CA ILE A 21 -6.17 6.13 12.50
C ILE A 21 -4.88 5.91 13.28
N ARG A 22 -4.38 4.67 13.30
CA ARG A 22 -3.09 4.36 13.90
C ARG A 22 -2.01 4.82 12.93
N GLU A 23 -1.17 5.74 13.36
CA GLU A 23 0.10 5.98 12.70
C GLU A 23 1.00 4.77 12.94
N GLY A 24 1.55 4.20 11.85
CA GLY A 24 2.48 3.06 11.92
C GLY A 24 3.65 3.39 12.86
N ARG A 25 3.99 2.46 13.76
CA ARG A 25 5.13 2.62 14.65
C ARG A 25 6.42 2.40 13.88
N PRO A 26 7.44 3.24 14.00
CA PRO A 26 8.77 2.94 13.48
C PRO A 26 9.25 1.57 14.00
N GLY A 27 9.52 0.62 13.09
CA GLY A 27 9.95 -0.75 13.42
C GLY A 27 8.85 -1.74 13.82
N GLY A 28 7.56 -1.42 13.55
CA GLY A 28 6.43 -2.34 13.73
C GLY A 28 5.95 -2.94 12.41
N GLU A 29 5.28 -4.09 12.43
CA GLU A 29 4.58 -4.62 11.27
C GLU A 29 3.34 -3.78 10.97
N ILE A 30 3.24 -3.30 9.74
CA ILE A 30 2.06 -2.59 9.24
C ILE A 30 0.94 -3.61 9.04
N ALA A 31 -0.24 -3.28 9.56
CA ALA A 31 -1.42 -4.13 9.53
C ALA A 31 -2.63 -3.40 8.89
N PRO A 32 -3.68 -4.13 8.51
CA PRO A 32 -4.92 -3.51 8.07
C PRO A 32 -5.47 -2.56 9.13
N GLY A 33 -5.79 -1.33 8.71
CA GLY A 33 -6.23 -0.22 9.55
C GLY A 33 -5.12 0.78 9.91
N ASP A 34 -3.85 0.44 9.72
CA ASP A 34 -2.75 1.37 9.87
C ASP A 34 -2.65 2.32 8.66
N ARG A 35 -2.07 3.49 8.86
CA ARG A 35 -1.71 4.38 7.76
C ARG A 35 -0.39 3.92 7.15
N LEU A 36 -0.23 4.05 5.82
CA LEU A 36 1.06 3.83 5.17
C LEU A 36 2.12 4.74 5.81
N PRO A 37 3.31 4.21 6.15
CA PRO A 37 4.40 5.02 6.68
C PRO A 37 4.91 6.00 5.63
N ASP A 38 5.54 7.08 6.07
CA ASP A 38 6.13 8.06 5.17
C ASP A 38 7.42 7.51 4.56
N PHE A 39 7.47 7.43 3.23
CA PHE A 39 8.65 7.07 2.45
C PHE A 39 8.75 7.91 1.18
N VAL A 40 9.95 7.93 0.61
CA VAL A 40 10.24 8.46 -0.73
C VAL A 40 11.22 7.50 -1.39
N VAL A 41 10.91 7.07 -2.62
CA VAL A 41 11.76 6.20 -3.43
C VAL A 41 11.91 6.72 -4.83
N GLU A 42 13.08 6.50 -5.45
CA GLU A 42 13.31 6.71 -6.87
C GLU A 42 12.98 5.42 -7.63
N MET A 43 12.17 5.53 -8.66
CA MET A 43 11.81 4.42 -9.55
C MET A 43 12.86 4.26 -10.66
N ASN A 44 12.87 3.11 -11.29
CA ASN A 44 13.81 2.79 -12.39
C ASN A 44 13.67 3.66 -13.64
N ASP A 45 12.59 4.44 -13.75
CA ASP A 45 12.38 5.45 -14.81
C ASP A 45 12.83 6.85 -14.39
N GLY A 46 13.41 7.00 -13.18
CA GLY A 46 13.85 8.28 -12.60
C GLY A 46 12.75 9.10 -11.94
N SER A 47 11.50 8.63 -11.91
CA SER A 47 10.43 9.31 -11.20
C SER A 47 10.56 9.10 -9.69
N LEU A 48 10.08 10.08 -8.90
CA LEU A 48 10.01 9.95 -7.44
C LEU A 48 8.59 9.60 -7.02
N VAL A 49 8.47 8.56 -6.21
CA VAL A 49 7.22 8.16 -5.56
C VAL A 49 7.36 8.36 -4.05
N SER A 50 6.39 9.06 -3.46
CA SER A 50 6.30 9.24 -2.02
C SER A 50 4.93 8.80 -1.50
N THR A 51 4.81 8.52 -0.20
CA THR A 51 3.51 8.25 0.42
C THR A 51 2.50 9.35 0.11
N ALA A 52 2.92 10.63 0.16
CA ALA A 52 2.05 11.76 -0.17
C ALA A 52 1.56 11.73 -1.63
N SER A 53 2.36 11.20 -2.57
CA SER A 53 1.96 11.08 -3.98
C SER A 53 0.95 9.97 -4.25
N LEU A 54 0.71 9.10 -3.28
CA LEU A 54 -0.30 8.03 -3.35
C LEU A 54 -1.67 8.50 -2.86
N GLU A 55 -1.75 9.62 -2.15
CA GLU A 55 -3.00 10.16 -1.62
C GLU A 55 -4.01 10.44 -2.74
N GLY A 56 -5.26 10.11 -2.49
CA GLY A 56 -6.34 10.25 -3.48
C GLY A 56 -6.47 9.08 -4.46
N SER A 57 -5.58 8.08 -4.40
CA SER A 57 -5.60 6.90 -5.26
C SER A 57 -5.58 5.60 -4.43
N VAL A 58 -6.22 4.56 -4.92
CA VAL A 58 -5.95 3.20 -4.44
C VAL A 58 -4.49 2.88 -4.78
N SER A 59 -3.75 2.28 -3.85
CA SER A 59 -2.36 1.91 -4.11
C SER A 59 -2.05 0.48 -3.70
N LEU A 60 -1.09 -0.11 -4.41
CA LEU A 60 -0.46 -1.40 -4.09
C LEU A 60 1.03 -1.15 -3.93
N VAL A 61 1.56 -1.40 -2.74
CA VAL A 61 3.00 -1.37 -2.46
C VAL A 61 3.47 -2.81 -2.24
N MET A 62 4.41 -3.26 -3.06
CA MET A 62 5.01 -4.60 -2.95
C MET A 62 6.48 -4.50 -2.61
N PHE A 63 6.90 -5.22 -1.57
CA PHE A 63 8.32 -5.47 -1.31
C PHE A 63 8.71 -6.85 -1.83
N PHE A 64 9.85 -6.91 -2.52
CA PHE A 64 10.33 -8.11 -3.18
C PHE A 64 11.86 -8.25 -3.10
N ASN A 65 12.35 -9.44 -3.49
CA ASN A 65 13.74 -9.70 -3.83
C ASN A 65 13.76 -10.75 -4.94
N THR A 66 14.52 -10.52 -6.02
CA THR A 66 14.52 -11.43 -7.19
C THR A 66 15.16 -12.78 -6.89
N GLY A 67 15.91 -12.91 -5.79
CA GLY A 67 16.43 -14.18 -5.28
C GLY A 67 15.40 -15.03 -4.51
N CYS A 68 14.26 -14.44 -4.09
CA CYS A 68 13.23 -15.13 -3.35
C CYS A 68 12.30 -15.92 -4.28
N PRO A 69 12.10 -17.24 -4.10
CA PRO A 69 11.21 -18.04 -4.94
C PRO A 69 9.75 -17.53 -4.90
N ASP A 70 9.23 -17.20 -3.73
CA ASP A 70 7.85 -16.77 -3.53
C ASP A 70 7.59 -15.41 -4.20
N CYS A 71 8.58 -14.49 -4.15
CA CYS A 71 8.51 -13.23 -4.92
C CYS A 71 8.43 -13.48 -6.43
N ARG A 72 9.18 -14.46 -6.93
CA ARG A 72 9.16 -14.84 -8.35
C ARG A 72 7.81 -15.42 -8.77
N GLU A 73 7.12 -16.08 -7.85
CA GLU A 73 5.77 -16.62 -8.08
C GLU A 73 4.73 -15.50 -8.08
N GLU A 74 4.84 -14.48 -7.20
CA GLU A 74 3.88 -13.40 -7.07
C GLU A 74 4.05 -12.28 -8.13
N LEU A 75 5.28 -11.97 -8.54
CA LEU A 75 5.56 -10.89 -9.49
C LEU A 75 4.74 -10.95 -10.80
N PRO A 76 4.48 -12.11 -11.41
CA PRO A 76 3.58 -12.21 -12.57
C PRO A 76 2.14 -11.80 -12.28
N ALA A 77 1.64 -12.05 -11.06
CA ALA A 77 0.30 -11.61 -10.66
C ALA A 77 0.26 -10.09 -10.52
N VAL A 78 1.28 -9.49 -9.90
CA VAL A 78 1.39 -8.03 -9.76
C VAL A 78 1.61 -7.35 -11.12
N GLN A 79 2.34 -7.98 -12.06
CA GLN A 79 2.43 -7.49 -13.44
C GLN A 79 1.06 -7.42 -14.11
N ARG A 80 0.23 -8.46 -13.97
CA ARG A 80 -1.15 -8.46 -14.50
C ARG A 80 -2.01 -7.36 -13.85
N ILE A 81 -1.85 -7.12 -12.55
CA ILE A 81 -2.50 -6.00 -11.84
C ILE A 81 -2.05 -4.66 -12.45
N TYR A 82 -0.76 -4.52 -12.73
CA TYR A 82 -0.23 -3.31 -13.39
C TYR A 82 -0.81 -3.12 -14.79
N ASP A 83 -0.90 -4.17 -15.59
CA ASP A 83 -1.42 -4.12 -16.95
C ASP A 83 -2.92 -3.72 -16.98
N GLU A 84 -3.70 -4.20 -16.01
CA GLU A 84 -5.14 -3.92 -15.96
C GLU A 84 -5.49 -2.62 -15.23
N PHE A 85 -4.84 -2.35 -14.10
CA PHE A 85 -5.24 -1.26 -13.20
C PHE A 85 -4.25 -0.09 -13.15
N GLY A 86 -3.07 -0.19 -13.76
CA GLY A 86 -2.00 0.81 -13.64
C GLY A 86 -2.39 2.23 -14.08
N ALA A 87 -3.45 2.38 -14.87
CA ALA A 87 -3.98 3.69 -15.24
C ALA A 87 -4.75 4.39 -14.09
N VAL A 88 -5.29 3.63 -13.11
CA VAL A 88 -6.18 4.14 -12.06
C VAL A 88 -5.70 3.78 -10.64
N VAL A 89 -4.75 2.87 -10.52
CA VAL A 89 -4.14 2.41 -9.26
C VAL A 89 -2.66 2.74 -9.26
N ARG A 90 -2.13 3.21 -8.15
CA ARG A 90 -0.69 3.42 -7.96
C ARG A 90 -0.03 2.12 -7.53
N ILE A 91 0.81 1.54 -8.39
CA ILE A 91 1.54 0.29 -8.11
C ILE A 91 3.00 0.63 -7.95
N VAL A 92 3.58 0.27 -6.79
CA VAL A 92 4.95 0.61 -6.39
C VAL A 92 5.63 -0.67 -5.93
N CYS A 93 6.54 -1.20 -6.75
CA CYS A 93 7.38 -2.34 -6.38
C CYS A 93 8.72 -1.83 -5.86
N ILE A 94 9.09 -2.22 -4.64
CA ILE A 94 10.29 -1.77 -3.96
C ILE A 94 11.12 -3.01 -3.60
N SER A 95 12.40 -3.05 -3.98
CA SER A 95 13.24 -4.14 -3.52
C SER A 95 13.48 -4.01 -2.01
N ARG A 96 13.54 -5.14 -1.31
CA ARG A 96 13.85 -5.13 0.12
C ARG A 96 15.28 -4.63 0.39
N GLU A 97 16.24 -5.13 -0.37
CA GLU A 97 17.68 -4.88 -0.26
C GLU A 97 18.43 -5.42 -1.50
N GLU A 98 18.01 -5.02 -2.70
CA GLU A 98 18.62 -5.49 -3.94
C GLU A 98 18.85 -4.32 -4.89
N GLY A 99 20.08 -4.16 -5.36
CA GLY A 99 20.47 -3.11 -6.28
C GLY A 99 19.93 -3.33 -7.70
N SER A 100 19.96 -2.26 -8.51
CA SER A 100 19.29 -2.20 -9.82
C SER A 100 19.74 -3.26 -10.82
N ALA A 101 21.03 -3.64 -10.85
CA ALA A 101 21.57 -4.54 -11.88
C ALA A 101 20.94 -5.93 -11.86
N GLY A 102 20.70 -6.51 -10.67
CA GLY A 102 20.04 -7.82 -10.53
C GLY A 102 18.57 -7.75 -10.94
N ILE A 103 17.88 -6.71 -10.50
CA ILE A 103 16.47 -6.50 -10.79
C ILE A 103 16.26 -6.28 -12.28
N GLU A 104 17.06 -5.42 -12.93
CA GLU A 104 16.98 -5.14 -14.36
C GLU A 104 17.15 -6.41 -15.21
N ALA A 105 18.13 -7.26 -14.85
CA ALA A 105 18.34 -8.53 -15.52
C ALA A 105 17.10 -9.43 -15.39
N TYR A 106 16.56 -9.57 -14.19
CA TYR A 106 15.37 -10.39 -13.93
C TYR A 106 14.13 -9.86 -14.67
N TRP A 107 13.87 -8.54 -14.63
CA TRP A 107 12.75 -7.89 -15.34
C TRP A 107 12.79 -8.18 -16.84
N ARG A 108 13.97 -7.99 -17.45
CA ARG A 108 14.18 -8.26 -18.88
C ARG A 108 13.97 -9.74 -19.24
N GLU A 109 14.51 -10.65 -18.42
CA GLU A 109 14.40 -12.09 -18.65
C GLU A 109 12.98 -12.62 -18.51
N ASN A 110 12.17 -11.99 -17.65
CA ASN A 110 10.79 -12.43 -17.39
C ASN A 110 9.74 -11.54 -18.08
N GLY A 111 10.16 -10.56 -18.89
CA GLY A 111 9.25 -9.68 -19.65
C GLY A 111 8.40 -8.76 -18.75
N LEU A 112 8.89 -8.42 -17.55
CA LEU A 112 8.19 -7.53 -16.65
C LEU A 112 8.37 -6.08 -17.11
N THR A 113 7.28 -5.28 -17.02
CA THR A 113 7.24 -3.88 -17.45
C THR A 113 6.77 -2.94 -16.33
N LEU A 114 6.25 -3.48 -15.23
CA LEU A 114 5.88 -2.67 -14.08
C LEU A 114 7.11 -1.94 -13.51
N PRO A 115 6.97 -0.66 -13.12
CA PRO A 115 8.09 0.10 -12.55
C PRO A 115 8.51 -0.47 -11.19
N TYR A 116 9.81 -0.37 -10.90
CA TYR A 116 10.37 -0.79 -9.62
C TYR A 116 11.33 0.26 -9.06
N SER A 117 11.54 0.19 -7.75
CA SER A 117 12.59 0.94 -7.05
C SER A 117 13.62 -0.05 -6.50
N ALA A 118 14.87 0.16 -6.87
CA ALA A 118 16.00 -0.58 -6.31
C ALA A 118 16.45 0.06 -4.99
N GLN A 119 16.57 -0.75 -3.94
CA GLN A 119 17.07 -0.32 -2.63
C GLN A 119 18.28 -1.18 -2.28
N GLU A 120 19.43 -0.57 -1.94
CA GLU A 120 20.62 -1.32 -1.55
C GLU A 120 20.64 -1.69 -0.06
N ASP A 121 19.71 -1.10 0.70
CA ASP A 121 19.51 -1.33 2.13
C ASP A 121 18.05 -1.64 2.43
N ARG A 122 17.71 -1.77 3.71
CA ARG A 122 16.40 -2.12 4.20
C ARG A 122 15.63 -0.94 4.81
N GLU A 123 16.13 0.27 4.71
CA GLU A 123 15.58 1.41 5.45
C GLU A 123 14.09 1.62 5.12
N VAL A 124 13.71 1.59 3.84
CA VAL A 124 12.31 1.74 3.43
C VAL A 124 11.48 0.51 3.83
N TYR A 125 12.03 -0.71 3.65
CA TYR A 125 11.35 -1.94 4.02
C TYR A 125 11.04 -2.00 5.52
N GLU A 126 11.98 -1.58 6.39
CA GLU A 126 11.86 -1.62 7.85
C GLU A 126 10.79 -0.66 8.39
N LEU A 127 10.32 0.29 7.59
CA LEU A 127 9.14 1.09 7.92
C LEU A 127 7.85 0.26 7.89
N PHE A 128 7.82 -0.84 7.13
CA PHE A 128 6.64 -1.66 6.88
C PHE A 128 6.66 -3.00 7.62
N ALA A 129 7.82 -3.67 7.66
CA ALA A 129 7.95 -5.01 8.25
C ALA A 129 9.37 -5.29 8.74
N GLY A 130 9.50 -6.21 9.69
CA GLY A 130 10.79 -6.65 10.22
C GLY A 130 11.44 -7.77 9.42
N SER A 131 10.65 -8.63 8.75
CA SER A 131 11.16 -9.80 8.04
C SER A 131 10.18 -10.32 6.98
N GLY A 132 10.70 -11.17 6.08
CA GLY A 132 9.91 -11.84 5.03
C GLY A 132 9.70 -10.97 3.79
N VAL A 133 9.74 -11.58 2.63
CA VAL A 133 9.23 -11.11 1.35
C VAL A 133 8.73 -12.33 0.58
N PRO A 134 7.69 -12.19 -0.27
CA PRO A 134 7.03 -10.96 -0.66
C PRO A 134 6.20 -10.35 0.47
N ARG A 135 5.94 -9.05 0.36
CA ARG A 135 4.96 -8.33 1.17
C ARG A 135 4.17 -7.40 0.28
N VAL A 136 2.85 -7.51 0.28
CA VAL A 136 1.97 -6.65 -0.50
C VAL A 136 1.00 -5.92 0.41
N TYR A 137 0.94 -4.61 0.25
CA TYR A 137 0.04 -3.72 0.99
C TYR A 137 -0.92 -3.07 -0.01
N VAL A 138 -2.21 -3.30 0.15
CA VAL A 138 -3.25 -2.60 -0.63
C VAL A 138 -3.87 -1.53 0.25
N SER A 139 -3.83 -0.28 -0.18
CA SER A 139 -4.36 0.85 0.57
C SER A 139 -5.42 1.63 -0.21
N SER A 140 -6.36 2.21 0.55
CA SER A 140 -7.40 3.10 0.05
C SER A 140 -6.85 4.52 -0.20
N PRO A 141 -7.61 5.39 -0.90
CA PRO A 141 -7.18 6.75 -1.25
C PRO A 141 -6.79 7.64 -0.06
N ASP A 142 -7.23 7.31 1.15
CA ASP A 142 -6.88 7.98 2.40
C ASP A 142 -5.58 7.45 3.04
N LEU A 143 -4.81 6.63 2.29
CA LEU A 143 -3.56 5.99 2.69
C LEU A 143 -3.70 4.97 3.83
N VAL A 144 -4.90 4.48 4.09
CA VAL A 144 -5.13 3.44 5.09
C VAL A 144 -4.97 2.07 4.43
N VAL A 145 -4.11 1.23 5.00
CA VAL A 145 -3.90 -0.15 4.56
C VAL A 145 -5.19 -0.95 4.79
N ARG A 146 -5.68 -1.59 3.77
CA ARG A 146 -6.90 -2.41 3.79
C ARG A 146 -6.59 -3.90 3.77
N LYS A 147 -5.50 -4.27 3.09
CA LYS A 147 -5.03 -5.65 3.02
C LYS A 147 -3.50 -5.71 3.11
N VAL A 148 -3.03 -6.76 3.71
CA VAL A 148 -1.62 -7.14 3.76
C VAL A 148 -1.53 -8.61 3.36
N TYR A 149 -0.62 -8.92 2.46
CA TYR A 149 -0.27 -10.26 2.05
C TYR A 149 1.22 -10.49 2.30
N ASP A 150 1.57 -11.71 2.63
CA ASP A 150 2.94 -12.17 2.83
C ASP A 150 3.18 -13.48 2.04
N ASP A 151 4.15 -14.26 2.44
CA ASP A 151 4.54 -15.51 1.80
C ASP A 151 3.64 -16.73 2.17
N ASP A 152 2.63 -16.54 3.04
CA ASP A 152 1.72 -17.65 3.45
C ASP A 152 0.29 -17.16 3.77
N PRO A 153 -0.61 -17.18 2.79
CA PRO A 153 -0.42 -17.53 1.37
C PRO A 153 0.07 -16.35 0.52
N ILE A 154 0.79 -16.66 -0.56
CA ILE A 154 1.13 -15.70 -1.62
C ILE A 154 -0.16 -15.20 -2.28
N ALA A 155 -0.26 -13.89 -2.51
CA ALA A 155 -1.43 -13.31 -3.15
C ALA A 155 -1.46 -13.60 -4.66
N GLY A 156 -2.50 -14.27 -5.13
CA GLY A 156 -2.78 -14.43 -6.54
C GLY A 156 -3.41 -13.17 -7.17
N TYR A 157 -3.42 -13.16 -8.50
CA TYR A 157 -4.07 -12.06 -9.23
C TYR A 157 -5.54 -11.86 -8.82
N ASP A 158 -6.31 -12.93 -8.64
CA ASP A 158 -7.75 -12.85 -8.38
C ASP A 158 -8.05 -12.18 -7.02
N GLU A 159 -7.26 -12.48 -5.98
CA GLU A 159 -7.37 -11.83 -4.68
C GLU A 159 -7.00 -10.35 -4.76
N LEU A 160 -5.85 -10.02 -5.35
CA LEU A 160 -5.41 -8.64 -5.51
C LEU A 160 -6.41 -7.81 -6.31
N ALA A 161 -6.91 -8.36 -7.43
CA ALA A 161 -7.88 -7.70 -8.28
C ALA A 161 -9.23 -7.49 -7.57
N ALA A 162 -9.69 -8.46 -6.77
CA ALA A 162 -10.93 -8.33 -6.00
C ALA A 162 -10.83 -7.21 -4.95
N ASP A 163 -9.72 -7.16 -4.20
CA ASP A 163 -9.49 -6.12 -3.20
C ASP A 163 -9.37 -4.72 -3.81
N ILE A 164 -8.65 -4.59 -4.93
CA ILE A 164 -8.51 -3.34 -5.66
C ILE A 164 -9.88 -2.86 -6.17
N ARG A 165 -10.66 -3.74 -6.82
CA ARG A 165 -12.00 -3.40 -7.32
C ARG A 165 -12.95 -2.98 -6.20
N GLY A 166 -12.83 -3.59 -5.02
CA GLY A 166 -13.61 -3.23 -3.83
C GLY A 166 -13.30 -1.82 -3.28
N LEU A 167 -12.12 -1.27 -3.59
CA LEU A 167 -11.68 0.07 -3.15
C LEU A 167 -11.89 1.16 -4.21
N LEU A 168 -12.05 0.78 -5.48
CA LEU A 168 -12.31 1.73 -6.55
C LEU A 168 -13.75 2.28 -6.47
N PRO A 169 -13.99 3.55 -6.81
CA PRO A 169 -15.34 4.12 -6.87
C PRO A 169 -16.24 3.31 -7.79
N SER A 170 -17.48 3.05 -7.36
CA SER A 170 -18.50 2.38 -8.18
C SER A 170 -18.81 3.20 -9.44
N GLY A 171 -18.11 2.95 -10.54
CA GLY A 171 -18.20 3.67 -11.81
C GLY A 171 -16.88 3.90 -12.52
N GLY A 172 -15.75 3.47 -11.94
CA GLY A 172 -14.40 3.76 -12.44
C GLY A 172 -13.85 2.83 -13.53
N LEU A 173 -14.50 1.73 -13.86
CA LEU A 173 -14.08 0.84 -14.96
C LEU A 173 -15.16 0.80 -16.05
N GLN A 174 -15.24 1.86 -16.86
CA GLN A 174 -15.80 1.74 -18.21
C GLN A 174 -14.58 1.57 -19.14
N ILE A 175 -14.21 0.33 -19.38
CA ILE A 175 -13.28 -0.03 -20.46
C ILE A 175 -14.12 0.08 -21.74
N GLU A 176 -13.86 1.13 -22.54
CA GLU A 176 -14.29 1.20 -23.94
C GLU A 176 -13.38 0.34 -24.81
#